data_2f6c64dc4266a4dd7c901a390a1cc41f
#
_entry.id   2f6c64dc4266a4dd7c901a390a1cc41f
#
_cell.length_a   1.000
_cell.length_b   1.000
_cell.length_c   1.000
_cell.angle_alpha   90.00
_cell.angle_beta   90.00
_cell.angle_gamma   90.00
#
_symmetry.space_group_name_H-M   'P 1'
#
loop_
_entity.id
_entity.type
_entity.pdbx_description
1 polymer ?
#
loop_
_entity_poly.entity_id
_entity_poly.type
_entity_poly.pdbx_seq_one_letter_code
_entity_poly.pdbx_strand_id
1 'polypeptide(L)'
;WGESFGLSKDFATAQRLVAGLRRIGFDYIFDTTFAADMTIMEEGSEFLERLPEIKESGLPMFTSCCPGWVKFIKSQFPDMAGRLSSAKSPQQMFGAVTKSYYAEKLGVDPEKIFCVSIMPCIAKKDECTWDGGKDVDAVLTTREVERMFKAFFIKPEELGEDEFDDPLGSGTGAGVIFGATGGVMEAALR
;
A
#
# COMPACT_ATOMS: atom_id res chain seq x y z
N TRP A 1 7.50 -13.03 -3.57
CA TRP A 1 8.07 -13.06 -4.93
C TRP A 1 9.22 -14.08 -5.01
N GLY A 2 9.67 -14.41 -6.19
CA GLY A 2 10.79 -15.36 -6.37
C GLY A 2 10.39 -16.83 -6.52
N GLU A 3 9.17 -17.21 -6.16
CA GLU A 3 8.70 -18.59 -6.24
C GLU A 3 8.80 -19.17 -7.66
N SER A 4 8.41 -18.40 -8.67
CA SER A 4 8.46 -18.86 -10.08
C SER A 4 9.88 -18.93 -10.66
N PHE A 5 10.88 -18.47 -9.94
CA PHE A 5 12.31 -18.59 -10.23
C PHE A 5 12.99 -19.68 -9.40
N GLY A 6 12.24 -20.36 -8.52
CA GLY A 6 12.80 -21.39 -7.64
C GLY A 6 13.67 -20.85 -6.51
N LEU A 7 13.53 -19.57 -6.17
CA LEU A 7 14.32 -18.94 -5.13
C LEU A 7 13.80 -19.28 -3.74
N SER A 8 14.71 -19.45 -2.78
CA SER A 8 14.33 -19.57 -1.37
C SER A 8 13.79 -18.25 -0.83
N LYS A 9 13.02 -18.32 0.27
CA LYS A 9 12.50 -17.11 0.95
C LYS A 9 13.62 -16.20 1.44
N ASP A 10 14.70 -16.79 1.94
CA ASP A 10 15.85 -16.04 2.46
C ASP A 10 16.62 -15.31 1.34
N PHE A 11 16.55 -15.84 0.12
CA PHE A 11 17.18 -15.22 -1.04
C PHE A 11 16.28 -14.16 -1.70
N ALA A 12 14.98 -14.37 -1.71
CA ALA A 12 13.99 -13.46 -2.32
C ALA A 12 13.67 -12.27 -1.38
N THR A 13 14.70 -11.52 -0.99
CA THR A 13 14.56 -10.34 -0.11
C THR A 13 13.85 -9.19 -0.81
N ALA A 14 13.33 -8.24 -0.03
CA ALA A 14 12.76 -6.99 -0.55
C ALA A 14 13.83 -6.16 -1.28
N GLN A 15 15.05 -6.13 -0.75
CA GLN A 15 16.19 -5.40 -1.31
C GLN A 15 16.57 -5.92 -2.72
N ARG A 16 16.50 -7.23 -2.95
CA ARG A 16 16.69 -7.80 -4.30
C ARG A 16 15.57 -7.45 -5.25
N LEU A 17 14.33 -7.38 -4.74
CA LEU A 17 13.19 -6.90 -5.54
C LEU A 17 13.43 -5.46 -5.98
N VAL A 18 13.87 -4.59 -5.06
CA VAL A 18 14.23 -3.20 -5.36
C VAL A 18 15.29 -3.14 -6.46
N ALA A 19 16.38 -3.89 -6.33
CA ALA A 19 17.44 -3.95 -7.35
C ALA A 19 16.89 -4.36 -8.73
N GLY A 20 15.98 -5.34 -8.76
CA GLY A 20 15.34 -5.77 -10.01
C GLY A 20 14.45 -4.71 -10.64
N LEU A 21 13.68 -4.00 -9.82
CA LEU A 21 12.81 -2.92 -10.28
C LEU A 21 13.62 -1.74 -10.83
N ARG A 22 14.72 -1.35 -10.16
CA ARG A 22 15.63 -0.33 -10.69
C ARG A 22 16.23 -0.74 -12.04
N ARG A 23 16.58 -1.99 -12.19
CA ARG A 23 17.14 -2.50 -13.45
C ARG A 23 16.13 -2.46 -14.61
N ILE A 24 14.83 -2.51 -14.31
CA ILE A 24 13.75 -2.31 -15.29
C ILE A 24 13.59 -0.83 -15.65
N GLY A 25 13.99 0.09 -14.78
CA GLY A 25 13.95 1.53 -15.02
C GLY A 25 12.97 2.29 -14.15
N PHE A 26 12.59 1.77 -12.98
CA PHE A 26 11.87 2.56 -11.99
C PHE A 26 12.82 3.61 -11.37
N ASP A 27 12.42 4.87 -11.41
CA ASP A 27 13.23 5.98 -10.91
C ASP A 27 13.29 6.01 -9.39
N TYR A 28 12.15 5.74 -8.73
CA TYR A 28 12.00 5.72 -7.28
C TYR A 28 11.23 4.48 -6.84
N ILE A 29 11.64 3.89 -5.74
CA ILE A 29 11.03 2.67 -5.18
C ILE A 29 10.90 2.85 -3.67
N PHE A 30 9.67 2.86 -3.19
CA PHE A 30 9.32 3.15 -1.81
C PHE A 30 8.74 1.92 -1.10
N ASP A 31 8.94 1.86 0.22
CA ASP A 31 8.31 0.86 1.07
C ASP A 31 6.92 1.33 1.52
N THR A 32 5.90 0.53 1.23
CA THR A 32 4.51 0.83 1.62
C THR A 32 4.28 0.81 3.13
N THR A 33 5.19 0.27 3.93
CA THR A 33 5.10 0.30 5.40
C THR A 33 5.04 1.73 5.95
N PHE A 34 5.71 2.68 5.31
CA PHE A 34 5.58 4.11 5.62
C PHE A 34 4.13 4.61 5.49
N ALA A 35 3.45 4.24 4.40
CA ALA A 35 2.06 4.63 4.19
C ALA A 35 1.09 3.88 5.13
N ALA A 36 1.47 2.69 5.60
CA ALA A 36 0.73 2.01 6.64
C ALA A 36 0.73 2.80 7.96
N ASP A 37 1.87 3.36 8.35
CA ASP A 37 1.97 4.25 9.51
C ASP A 37 1.08 5.50 9.36
N MET A 38 1.07 6.13 8.18
CA MET A 38 0.16 7.25 7.91
C MET A 38 -1.31 6.83 8.04
N THR A 39 -1.68 5.67 7.51
CA THR A 39 -3.04 5.15 7.61
C THR A 39 -3.44 4.91 9.07
N ILE A 40 -2.53 4.36 9.89
CA ILE A 40 -2.78 4.15 11.32
C ILE A 40 -3.04 5.49 12.03
N MET A 41 -2.27 6.52 11.71
CA MET A 41 -2.46 7.86 12.30
C MET A 41 -3.82 8.46 11.91
N GLU A 42 -4.22 8.37 10.66
CA GLU A 42 -5.50 8.89 10.18
C GLU A 42 -6.69 8.09 10.73
N GLU A 43 -6.66 6.75 10.61
CA GLU A 43 -7.73 5.91 11.15
C GLU A 43 -7.82 5.99 12.68
N GLY A 44 -6.69 6.08 13.38
CA GLY A 44 -6.64 6.26 14.83
C GLY A 44 -7.24 7.60 15.26
N SER A 45 -6.94 8.67 14.55
CA SER A 45 -7.52 10.00 14.79
C SER A 45 -9.03 9.99 14.55
N GLU A 46 -9.48 9.43 13.43
CA GLU A 46 -10.90 9.27 13.12
C GLU A 46 -11.62 8.41 14.17
N PHE A 47 -10.98 7.33 14.64
CA PHE A 47 -11.55 6.49 15.69
C PHE A 47 -11.78 7.27 16.99
N LEU A 48 -10.82 8.11 17.39
CA LEU A 48 -10.94 8.94 18.60
C LEU A 48 -12.06 9.98 18.45
N GLU A 49 -12.20 10.58 17.27
CA GLU A 49 -13.29 11.52 16.97
C GLU A 49 -14.66 10.83 17.00
N ARG A 50 -14.77 9.61 16.48
CA ARG A 50 -16.03 8.82 16.46
C ARG A 50 -16.32 8.10 17.78
N LEU A 51 -15.40 8.08 18.73
CA LEU A 51 -15.55 7.30 19.98
C LEU A 51 -16.81 7.63 20.79
N PRO A 52 -17.29 8.90 20.92
CA PRO A 52 -18.55 9.21 21.57
C PRO A 52 -19.75 8.52 20.87
N GLU A 53 -19.83 8.60 19.55
CA GLU A 53 -20.90 7.97 18.76
C GLU A 53 -20.86 6.43 18.86
N ILE A 54 -19.66 5.84 18.84
CA ILE A 54 -19.47 4.39 19.00
C ILE A 54 -19.99 3.93 20.36
N LYS A 55 -19.70 4.68 21.41
CA LYS A 55 -20.18 4.37 22.77
C LYS A 55 -21.69 4.51 22.92
N GLU A 56 -22.30 5.50 22.26
CA GLU A 56 -23.73 5.72 22.30
C GLU A 56 -24.49 4.66 21.50
N SER A 57 -24.04 4.38 20.27
CA SER A 57 -24.72 3.44 19.37
C SER A 57 -24.43 1.97 19.67
N GLY A 58 -23.33 1.66 20.34
CA GLY A 58 -22.81 0.30 20.51
C GLY A 58 -22.31 -0.36 19.23
N LEU A 59 -22.22 0.39 18.11
CA LEU A 59 -21.78 -0.12 16.82
C LEU A 59 -20.31 0.23 16.58
N PRO A 60 -19.50 -0.71 16.04
CA PRO A 60 -18.09 -0.50 15.81
C PRO A 60 -17.83 0.44 14.63
N MET A 61 -16.64 1.05 14.58
CA MET A 61 -16.03 1.57 13.37
C MET A 61 -15.26 0.42 12.68
N PHE A 62 -15.30 0.38 11.36
CA PHE A 62 -14.55 -0.60 10.55
C PHE A 62 -13.39 0.08 9.84
N THR A 63 -12.24 -0.57 9.82
CA THR A 63 -11.11 -0.14 8.98
C THR A 63 -11.46 -0.29 7.50
N SER A 64 -10.86 0.52 6.63
CA SER A 64 -11.20 0.61 5.20
C SER A 64 -10.04 0.33 4.24
N CYS A 65 -8.90 -0.10 4.74
CA CYS A 65 -7.71 -0.35 3.91
C CYS A 65 -7.83 -1.55 2.95
N CYS A 66 -8.81 -2.45 3.15
CA CYS A 66 -9.06 -3.61 2.29
C CYS A 66 -10.21 -3.35 1.31
N PRO A 67 -9.96 -3.16 0.00
CA PRO A 67 -11.02 -2.86 -0.96
C PRO A 67 -12.03 -3.99 -1.13
N GLY A 68 -11.61 -5.24 -0.96
CA GLY A 68 -12.53 -6.38 -0.94
C GLY A 68 -13.52 -6.31 0.23
N TRP A 69 -13.04 -5.94 1.42
CA TRP A 69 -13.86 -5.71 2.60
C TRP A 69 -14.84 -4.54 2.41
N VAL A 70 -14.34 -3.41 1.90
CA VAL A 70 -15.18 -2.23 1.64
C VAL A 70 -16.33 -2.56 0.68
N LYS A 71 -16.02 -3.27 -0.42
CA LYS A 71 -17.06 -3.73 -1.36
C LYS A 71 -18.03 -4.71 -0.73
N PHE A 72 -17.55 -5.64 0.08
CA PHE A 72 -18.40 -6.59 0.78
C PHE A 72 -19.39 -5.87 1.69
N ILE A 73 -18.93 -4.94 2.53
CA ILE A 73 -19.81 -4.14 3.40
C ILE A 73 -20.82 -3.35 2.56
N LYS A 74 -20.37 -2.60 1.57
CA LYS A 74 -21.25 -1.77 0.74
C LYS A 74 -22.32 -2.58 -0.02
N SER A 75 -22.01 -3.84 -0.39
CA SER A 75 -22.93 -4.69 -1.16
C SER A 75 -23.83 -5.56 -0.29
N GLN A 76 -23.33 -6.11 0.81
CA GLN A 76 -24.07 -7.06 1.64
C GLN A 76 -24.70 -6.42 2.88
N PHE A 77 -24.10 -5.33 3.37
CA PHE A 77 -24.52 -4.62 4.57
C PHE A 77 -24.52 -3.10 4.35
N PRO A 78 -25.32 -2.58 3.39
CA PRO A 78 -25.29 -1.16 3.01
C PRO A 78 -25.56 -0.21 4.19
N ASP A 79 -26.39 -0.62 5.14
CA ASP A 79 -26.68 0.16 6.35
C ASP A 79 -25.45 0.35 7.26
N MET A 80 -24.45 -0.52 7.13
CA MET A 80 -23.20 -0.44 7.88
C MET A 80 -22.10 0.33 7.11
N ALA A 81 -22.36 0.74 5.87
CA ALA A 81 -21.34 1.43 5.05
C ALA A 81 -20.84 2.72 5.69
N GLY A 82 -21.69 3.44 6.43
CA GLY A 82 -21.31 4.64 7.18
C GLY A 82 -20.38 4.38 8.38
N ARG A 83 -20.17 3.11 8.74
CA ARG A 83 -19.24 2.70 9.80
C ARG A 83 -17.83 2.44 9.30
N LEU A 84 -17.60 2.39 8.00
CA LEU A 84 -16.27 2.30 7.43
C LEU A 84 -15.48 3.59 7.74
N SER A 85 -14.18 3.46 7.96
CA SER A 85 -13.26 4.59 8.02
C SER A 85 -13.28 5.36 6.70
N SER A 86 -13.13 6.66 6.77
CA SER A 86 -12.96 7.53 5.61
C SER A 86 -11.52 7.59 5.11
N ALA A 87 -10.56 7.05 5.87
CA ALA A 87 -9.16 7.06 5.53
C ALA A 87 -8.89 6.25 4.25
N LYS A 88 -8.01 6.76 3.41
CA LYS A 88 -7.48 6.02 2.27
C LYS A 88 -6.62 4.84 2.74
N SER A 89 -6.55 3.79 1.93
CA SER A 89 -5.61 2.69 2.20
C SER A 89 -4.15 3.15 2.07
N PRO A 90 -3.18 2.41 2.63
CA PRO A 90 -1.75 2.71 2.45
C PRO A 90 -1.35 2.89 0.98
N GLN A 91 -1.89 2.08 0.09
CA GLN A 91 -1.66 2.24 -1.35
C GLN A 91 -2.08 3.61 -1.86
N GLN A 92 -3.31 4.02 -1.57
CA GLN A 92 -3.85 5.29 -2.04
C GLN A 92 -3.22 6.49 -1.32
N MET A 93 -2.93 6.36 -0.03
CA MET A 93 -2.22 7.42 0.72
C MET A 93 -0.84 7.66 0.14
N PHE A 94 -0.09 6.59 -0.13
CA PHE A 94 1.25 6.75 -0.70
C PHE A 94 1.21 7.38 -2.09
N GLY A 95 0.26 6.97 -2.94
CA GLY A 95 0.06 7.57 -4.25
C GLY A 95 -0.27 9.07 -4.13
N ALA A 96 -1.19 9.43 -3.23
CA ALA A 96 -1.55 10.83 -2.98
C ALA A 96 -0.35 11.67 -2.52
N VAL A 97 0.44 11.16 -1.56
CA VAL A 97 1.66 11.85 -1.07
C VAL A 97 2.72 11.95 -2.16
N THR A 98 2.88 10.91 -2.97
CA THR A 98 3.84 10.90 -4.09
C THR A 98 3.48 11.97 -5.12
N LYS A 99 2.20 12.08 -5.48
CA LYS A 99 1.71 13.05 -6.48
C LYS A 99 1.41 14.45 -5.90
N SER A 100 1.67 14.68 -4.62
CA SER A 100 1.54 16.01 -4.00
C SER A 100 2.86 16.47 -3.40
N TYR A 101 3.11 16.14 -2.15
CA TYR A 101 4.28 16.56 -1.39
C TYR A 101 5.60 16.17 -2.07
N TYR A 102 5.71 14.90 -2.52
CA TYR A 102 6.96 14.43 -3.10
C TYR A 102 7.21 15.02 -4.49
N ALA A 103 6.16 15.20 -5.29
CA ALA A 103 6.22 15.92 -6.56
C ALA A 103 6.74 17.36 -6.37
N GLU A 104 6.23 18.07 -5.37
CA GLU A 104 6.70 19.40 -5.00
C GLU A 104 8.17 19.39 -4.57
N LYS A 105 8.55 18.45 -3.70
CA LYS A 105 9.93 18.29 -3.21
C LYS A 105 10.93 18.05 -4.36
N LEU A 106 10.53 17.30 -5.38
CA LEU A 106 11.34 17.03 -6.58
C LEU A 106 11.26 18.15 -7.62
N GLY A 107 10.32 19.08 -7.52
CA GLY A 107 10.07 20.08 -8.54
C GLY A 107 9.52 19.49 -9.84
N VAL A 108 8.78 18.36 -9.74
CA VAL A 108 8.20 17.64 -10.88
C VAL A 108 6.69 17.87 -10.91
N ASP A 109 6.17 18.05 -12.11
CA ASP A 109 4.73 18.11 -12.34
C ASP A 109 4.07 16.77 -11.93
N PRO A 110 3.09 16.76 -11.00
CA PRO A 110 2.40 15.55 -10.58
C PRO A 110 1.84 14.69 -11.72
N GLU A 111 1.39 15.32 -12.82
CA GLU A 111 0.86 14.61 -13.98
C GLU A 111 1.92 13.83 -14.77
N LYS A 112 3.19 14.12 -14.54
CA LYS A 112 4.32 13.38 -15.12
C LYS A 112 4.79 12.21 -14.28
N ILE A 113 4.23 12.04 -13.08
CA ILE A 113 4.54 10.92 -12.20
C ILE A 113 3.61 9.77 -12.53
N PHE A 114 4.18 8.65 -12.97
CA PHE A 114 3.47 7.39 -13.16
C PHE A 114 3.69 6.50 -11.92
N CYS A 115 2.70 6.48 -11.04
CA CYS A 115 2.77 5.75 -9.78
C CYS A 115 2.29 4.29 -9.96
N VAL A 116 3.17 3.34 -9.72
CA VAL A 116 2.87 1.90 -9.78
C VAL A 116 2.90 1.31 -8.38
N SER A 117 1.82 0.66 -7.99
CA SER A 117 1.75 -0.09 -6.74
C SER A 117 1.98 -1.58 -6.99
N ILE A 118 2.80 -2.22 -6.15
CA ILE A 118 3.02 -3.68 -6.19
C ILE A 118 2.38 -4.29 -4.95
N MET A 119 1.30 -5.06 -5.16
CA MET A 119 0.48 -5.61 -4.09
C MET A 119 0.17 -7.10 -4.31
N PRO A 120 0.12 -7.93 -3.27
CA PRO A 120 -0.24 -9.35 -3.41
C PRO A 120 -1.76 -9.56 -3.56
N CYS A 121 -2.53 -8.52 -3.85
CA CYS A 121 -3.99 -8.51 -3.82
C CYS A 121 -4.60 -7.94 -5.11
N ILE A 122 -5.44 -8.74 -5.79
CA ILE A 122 -6.11 -8.31 -7.03
C ILE A 122 -7.13 -7.19 -6.78
N ALA A 123 -7.77 -7.14 -5.61
CA ALA A 123 -8.74 -6.11 -5.29
C ALA A 123 -8.12 -4.68 -5.28
N LYS A 124 -6.81 -4.57 -5.09
CA LYS A 124 -6.07 -3.32 -5.18
C LYS A 124 -6.07 -2.70 -6.59
N LYS A 125 -6.24 -3.53 -7.63
CA LYS A 125 -6.43 -3.06 -9.01
C LYS A 125 -7.74 -2.31 -9.21
N ASP A 126 -8.78 -2.72 -8.50
CA ASP A 126 -10.05 -2.03 -8.52
C ASP A 126 -9.99 -0.73 -7.69
N GLU A 127 -9.36 -0.81 -6.51
CA GLU A 127 -9.20 0.36 -5.63
C GLU A 127 -8.49 1.53 -6.32
N CYS A 128 -7.49 1.29 -7.16
CA CYS A 128 -6.78 2.37 -7.85
C CYS A 128 -7.68 3.14 -8.85
N THR A 129 -8.87 2.64 -9.17
CA THR A 129 -9.84 3.33 -10.03
C THR A 129 -10.83 4.21 -9.23
N TRP A 130 -10.83 4.09 -7.91
CA TRP A 130 -11.73 4.86 -7.06
C TRP A 130 -11.33 6.36 -7.08
N ASP A 131 -12.27 7.22 -6.79
CA ASP A 131 -12.05 8.68 -6.77
C ASP A 131 -11.43 9.24 -8.08
N GLY A 132 -11.67 8.54 -9.21
CA GLY A 132 -11.20 8.94 -10.52
C GLY A 132 -9.77 8.51 -10.85
N GLY A 133 -9.18 7.58 -10.07
CA GLY A 133 -7.88 6.98 -10.37
C GLY A 133 -6.69 7.95 -10.32
N LYS A 134 -6.73 8.92 -9.42
CA LYS A 134 -5.76 10.02 -9.39
C LYS A 134 -4.45 9.69 -8.67
N ASP A 135 -4.50 8.81 -7.67
CA ASP A 135 -3.37 8.59 -6.77
C ASP A 135 -2.39 7.54 -7.32
N VAL A 136 -2.91 6.42 -7.82
CA VAL A 136 -2.12 5.30 -8.33
C VAL A 136 -2.54 4.99 -9.78
N ASP A 137 -1.60 4.96 -10.70
CA ASP A 137 -1.87 4.79 -12.13
C ASP A 137 -2.00 3.31 -12.52
N ALA A 138 -1.23 2.43 -11.85
CA ALA A 138 -1.26 1.00 -12.10
C ALA A 138 -1.00 0.18 -10.84
N VAL A 139 -1.60 -1.00 -10.78
CA VAL A 139 -1.34 -1.98 -9.72
C VAL A 139 -0.87 -3.27 -10.35
N LEU A 140 0.30 -3.75 -9.93
CA LEU A 140 0.84 -5.04 -10.28
C LEU A 140 0.75 -6.00 -9.09
N THR A 141 0.34 -7.22 -9.34
CA THR A 141 0.51 -8.29 -8.37
C THR A 141 1.97 -8.75 -8.33
N THR A 142 2.39 -9.38 -7.24
CA THR A 142 3.74 -9.97 -7.15
C THR A 142 4.01 -10.97 -8.27
N ARG A 143 3.00 -11.72 -8.70
CA ARG A 143 3.11 -12.66 -9.84
C ARG A 143 3.27 -11.94 -11.18
N GLU A 144 2.67 -10.77 -11.34
CA GLU A 144 2.85 -9.95 -12.55
C GLU A 144 4.24 -9.33 -12.59
N VAL A 145 4.79 -8.91 -11.45
CA VAL A 145 6.19 -8.46 -11.35
C VAL A 145 7.15 -9.59 -11.75
N GLU A 146 6.92 -10.82 -11.31
CA GLU A 146 7.73 -11.97 -11.74
C GLU A 146 7.67 -12.18 -13.27
N ARG A 147 6.49 -12.03 -13.88
CA ARG A 147 6.34 -12.10 -15.34
C ARG A 147 7.08 -10.96 -16.03
N MET A 148 7.02 -9.76 -15.45
CA MET A 148 7.75 -8.59 -15.95
C MET A 148 9.26 -8.82 -15.87
N PHE A 149 9.79 -9.37 -14.78
CA PHE A 149 11.19 -9.74 -14.66
C PHE A 149 11.61 -10.72 -15.77
N LYS A 150 10.79 -11.74 -16.05
CA LYS A 150 11.05 -12.69 -17.14
C LYS A 150 11.05 -11.99 -18.51
N ALA A 151 10.10 -11.08 -18.74
CA ALA A 151 10.00 -10.35 -20.01
C ALA A 151 11.21 -9.41 -20.24
N PHE A 152 11.76 -8.85 -19.18
CA PHE A 152 12.96 -8.01 -19.23
C PHE A 152 14.28 -8.80 -19.07
N PHE A 153 14.20 -10.14 -19.07
CA PHE A 153 15.36 -11.03 -18.90
C PHE A 153 16.14 -10.75 -17.62
N ILE A 154 15.45 -10.28 -16.58
CA ILE A 154 16.05 -10.11 -15.25
C ILE A 154 16.20 -11.50 -14.62
N LYS A 155 17.41 -11.80 -14.22
CA LYS A 155 17.75 -13.02 -13.48
C LYS A 155 17.94 -12.65 -12.01
N PRO A 156 17.00 -12.96 -11.14
CA PRO A 156 17.06 -12.55 -9.74
C PRO A 156 18.27 -13.09 -9.00
N GLU A 157 18.79 -14.25 -9.40
CA GLU A 157 19.99 -14.86 -8.85
C GLU A 157 21.28 -14.06 -9.10
N GLU A 158 21.27 -13.21 -10.12
CA GLU A 158 22.40 -12.33 -10.48
C GLU A 158 22.27 -10.92 -9.86
N LEU A 159 21.13 -10.63 -9.17
CA LEU A 159 20.91 -9.32 -8.54
C LEU A 159 21.64 -9.24 -7.20
N GLY A 160 22.25 -8.09 -6.96
CA GLY A 160 22.63 -7.65 -5.61
C GLY A 160 21.41 -7.23 -4.80
N GLU A 161 21.65 -6.63 -3.67
CA GLU A 161 20.64 -5.95 -2.84
C GLU A 161 20.74 -4.44 -3.05
N ASP A 162 19.60 -3.74 -3.05
CA ASP A 162 19.50 -2.29 -3.15
C ASP A 162 18.48 -1.78 -2.15
N GLU A 163 18.60 -0.54 -1.74
CA GLU A 163 17.77 0.06 -0.70
C GLU A 163 16.56 0.77 -1.31
N PHE A 164 15.48 0.81 -0.54
CA PHE A 164 14.34 1.68 -0.86
C PHE A 164 14.75 3.14 -0.82
N ASP A 165 14.11 3.94 -1.65
CA ASP A 165 14.18 5.39 -1.52
C ASP A 165 13.39 5.83 -0.26
N ASP A 166 13.89 6.88 0.38
CA ASP A 166 13.30 7.41 1.60
C ASP A 166 12.75 8.83 1.35
N PRO A 167 11.45 8.94 1.03
CA PRO A 167 10.85 10.24 0.73
C PRO A 167 10.63 11.11 1.97
N LEU A 168 10.29 10.50 3.11
CA LEU A 168 9.83 11.17 4.33
C LEU A 168 10.32 10.51 5.62
N GLY A 169 11.23 9.56 5.53
CA GLY A 169 11.67 8.71 6.63
C GLY A 169 11.23 7.25 6.46
N SER A 170 11.81 6.35 7.22
CA SER A 170 11.49 4.93 7.20
C SER A 170 10.19 4.64 7.97
N GLY A 171 9.46 3.62 7.55
CA GLY A 171 8.30 3.10 8.29
C GLY A 171 8.68 2.56 9.66
N THR A 172 7.73 2.54 10.57
CA THR A 172 7.89 2.00 11.93
C THR A 172 7.53 0.52 12.02
N GLY A 173 7.76 -0.09 13.19
CA GLY A 173 7.30 -1.45 13.48
C GLY A 173 5.77 -1.60 13.43
N ALA A 174 5.01 -0.52 13.59
CA ALA A 174 3.55 -0.52 13.46
C ALA A 174 3.13 -0.83 12.02
N GLY A 175 3.78 -0.23 11.02
CA GLY A 175 3.56 -0.53 9.60
C GLY A 175 3.79 -2.00 9.25
N VAL A 176 4.75 -2.67 9.91
CA VAL A 176 4.98 -4.12 9.76
C VAL A 176 3.84 -4.94 10.35
N ILE A 177 3.35 -4.57 11.55
CA ILE A 177 2.22 -5.25 12.23
C ILE A 177 0.94 -5.14 11.39
N PHE A 178 0.74 -4.02 10.70
CA PHE A 178 -0.40 -3.75 9.83
C PHE A 178 -0.68 -4.90 8.83
N GLY A 179 0.36 -5.55 8.32
CA GLY A 179 0.25 -6.64 7.36
C GLY A 179 -0.24 -7.99 7.93
N ALA A 180 -0.36 -8.13 9.26
CA ALA A 180 -0.84 -9.34 9.91
C ALA A 180 -2.38 -9.35 10.01
N THR A 181 -2.97 -10.52 10.23
CA THR A 181 -4.42 -10.64 10.49
C THR A 181 -4.83 -9.86 11.73
N GLY A 182 -5.73 -8.88 11.58
CA GLY A 182 -6.11 -7.95 12.64
C GLY A 182 -5.06 -6.87 12.94
N GLY A 183 -3.96 -6.83 12.18
CA GLY A 183 -2.80 -5.99 12.42
C GLY A 183 -3.08 -4.49 12.36
N VAL A 184 -4.03 -4.06 11.54
CA VAL A 184 -4.43 -2.65 11.46
C VAL A 184 -4.95 -2.17 12.82
N MET A 185 -5.89 -2.90 13.40
CA MET A 185 -6.45 -2.57 14.71
C MET A 185 -5.40 -2.70 15.81
N GLU A 186 -4.58 -3.75 15.78
CA GLU A 186 -3.51 -3.94 16.77
C GLU A 186 -2.49 -2.78 16.72
N ALA A 187 -2.09 -2.34 15.53
CA ALA A 187 -1.17 -1.23 15.34
C ALA A 187 -1.77 0.10 15.84
N ALA A 188 -3.06 0.33 15.60
CA ALA A 188 -3.75 1.54 16.05
C ALA A 188 -3.98 1.60 17.58
N LEU A 189 -4.01 0.44 18.25
CA LEU A 189 -4.22 0.36 19.71
C LEU A 189 -2.93 0.39 20.53
N ARG A 190 -1.78 0.25 19.90
CA ARG A 190 -0.44 0.33 20.54
C ARG A 190 0.08 1.76 20.62
#